data_e33d3dd50006dea0997d68e7cddfbef7
#
_entry.id   e33d3dd50006dea0997d68e7cddfbef7
#
_cell.length_a   1.000
_cell.length_b   1.000
_cell.length_c   1.000
_cell.angle_alpha   90.00
_cell.angle_beta   90.00
_cell.angle_gamma   90.00
#
_symmetry.space_group_name_H-M   'P 1'
#
loop_
_entity.id
_entity.type
_entity.pdbx_description
1 polymer ?
#
loop_
_entity_poly.entity_id
_entity_poly.type
_entity_poly.pdbx_seq_one_letter_code
_entity_poly.pdbx_strand_id
1 'polypeptide(L)'
;MEVYVTGKKMANNVEVLCYKMDSFEIDKKTKIIVSKGYRALVYMDNKYYDTLKTGTYEEFKKERGKRCDIYAFVEVDNKIECKYGVGKSGKVLNSYGNYAVTIMGSFQGLENLVKEFNVETRDIDAMAIRDRINPIIPEAFSKPEVVDATTAKQVLKDTLTSKLATFGLKLEEINIEGINM
;
A
#
# COMPACT_ATOMS: atom_id res chain seq x y z
N MET A 1 -2.95 28.10 9.30
CA MET A 1 -2.34 27.32 8.17
C MET A 1 -3.30 26.22 7.75
N GLU A 2 -3.54 26.11 6.47
CA GLU A 2 -4.33 25.00 5.92
C GLU A 2 -3.39 23.98 5.28
N VAL A 3 -3.58 22.72 5.66
CA VAL A 3 -2.78 21.59 5.17
C VAL A 3 -3.69 20.65 4.39
N TYR A 4 -3.37 20.46 3.11
CA TYR A 4 -4.19 19.64 2.21
C TYR A 4 -3.55 18.29 1.97
N VAL A 5 -4.25 17.22 2.37
CA VAL A 5 -3.89 15.84 2.02
C VAL A 5 -4.65 15.49 0.75
N THR A 6 -3.94 15.48 -0.37
CA THR A 6 -4.54 15.36 -1.70
C THR A 6 -3.67 14.54 -2.64
N GLY A 7 -4.15 14.33 -3.86
CA GLY A 7 -3.45 13.58 -4.89
C GLY A 7 -2.11 14.21 -5.26
N LYS A 8 -1.15 13.34 -5.56
CA LYS A 8 0.18 13.71 -6.02
C LYS A 8 0.54 12.83 -7.21
N LYS A 9 1.26 13.39 -8.17
CA LYS A 9 1.77 12.65 -9.33
C LYS A 9 3.28 12.71 -9.38
N MET A 10 3.89 11.65 -9.88
CA MET A 10 5.31 11.61 -10.18
C MET A 10 5.61 12.43 -11.44
N ALA A 11 6.91 12.69 -11.71
CA ALA A 11 7.35 13.45 -12.88
C ALA A 11 6.83 12.87 -14.22
N ASN A 12 6.62 11.55 -14.31
CA ASN A 12 6.05 10.87 -15.47
C ASN A 12 4.51 10.85 -15.51
N ASN A 13 3.85 11.68 -14.67
CA ASN A 13 2.41 11.80 -14.55
C ASN A 13 1.69 10.55 -13.97
N VAL A 14 2.43 9.63 -13.36
CA VAL A 14 1.88 8.46 -12.67
C VAL A 14 1.38 8.85 -11.28
N GLU A 15 0.20 8.35 -10.89
CA GLU A 15 -0.38 8.60 -9.57
C GLU A 15 0.49 8.03 -8.45
N VAL A 16 0.74 8.84 -7.42
CA VAL A 16 1.39 8.41 -6.18
C VAL A 16 0.32 7.84 -5.25
N LEU A 17 0.51 6.60 -4.81
CA LEU A 17 -0.44 5.90 -3.95
C LEU A 17 -0.21 6.16 -2.47
N CYS A 18 1.03 6.45 -2.10
CA CYS A 18 1.42 6.74 -0.72
C CYS A 18 2.64 7.65 -0.71
N TYR A 19 2.63 8.69 0.12
CA TYR A 19 3.76 9.60 0.27
C TYR A 19 3.76 10.27 1.63
N LYS A 20 4.94 10.75 2.05
CA LYS A 20 5.08 11.57 3.26
C LYS A 20 5.06 13.04 2.87
N MET A 21 4.23 13.80 3.55
CA MET A 21 4.19 15.26 3.41
C MET A 21 5.37 15.90 4.15
N ASP A 22 5.69 17.15 3.79
CA ASP A 22 6.68 17.92 4.55
C ASP A 22 6.20 18.12 5.98
N SER A 23 7.10 17.92 6.94
CA SER A 23 6.80 18.15 8.35
C SER A 23 6.53 19.61 8.63
N PHE A 24 5.63 19.89 9.56
CA PHE A 24 5.28 21.26 9.95
C PHE A 24 4.99 21.33 11.45
N GLU A 25 5.00 22.55 11.98
CA GLU A 25 4.63 22.81 13.36
C GLU A 25 3.17 23.25 13.43
N ILE A 26 2.42 22.69 14.37
CA ILE A 26 1.01 23.05 14.59
C ILE A 26 0.93 24.46 15.17
N ASP A 27 0.09 25.29 14.55
CA ASP A 27 -0.24 26.63 15.06
C ASP A 27 -1.72 26.73 15.48
N LYS A 28 -2.12 27.86 16.01
CA LYS A 28 -3.50 28.08 16.48
C LYS A 28 -4.55 28.13 15.37
N LYS A 29 -4.12 28.17 14.12
CA LYS A 29 -4.99 28.21 12.94
C LYS A 29 -4.88 26.96 12.09
N THR A 30 -4.13 25.97 12.54
CA THR A 30 -3.91 24.75 11.76
C THR A 30 -5.22 24.02 11.49
N LYS A 31 -5.45 23.73 10.23
CA LYS A 31 -6.58 22.96 9.74
C LYS A 31 -6.04 21.91 8.76
N ILE A 32 -6.40 20.65 8.98
CA ILE A 32 -6.00 19.56 8.08
C ILE A 32 -7.22 19.15 7.27
N ILE A 33 -7.09 19.19 5.95
CA ILE A 33 -8.16 18.88 5.01
C ILE A 33 -7.74 17.63 4.21
N VAL A 34 -8.46 16.54 4.43
CA VAL A 34 -8.23 15.27 3.69
C VAL A 34 -9.22 15.20 2.54
N SER A 35 -8.71 15.24 1.32
CA SER A 35 -9.51 15.21 0.10
C SER A 35 -10.19 13.85 -0.11
N LYS A 36 -11.30 13.88 -0.83
CA LYS A 36 -12.01 12.66 -1.23
C LYS A 36 -11.06 11.69 -1.95
N GLY A 37 -11.12 10.42 -1.58
CA GLY A 37 -10.27 9.38 -2.15
C GLY A 37 -8.93 9.21 -1.44
N TYR A 38 -8.72 9.94 -0.34
CA TYR A 38 -7.47 9.88 0.42
C TYR A 38 -7.71 9.64 1.90
N ARG A 39 -6.66 9.19 2.56
CA ARG A 39 -6.60 8.92 4.00
C ARG A 39 -5.25 9.42 4.52
N ALA A 40 -5.19 9.83 5.78
CA ALA A 40 -3.97 10.34 6.38
C ALA A 40 -3.62 9.61 7.67
N LEU A 41 -2.35 9.27 7.82
CA LEU A 41 -1.77 8.77 9.05
C LEU A 41 -0.98 9.90 9.68
N VAL A 42 -1.34 10.31 10.90
CA VAL A 42 -0.81 11.51 11.55
C VAL A 42 0.00 11.16 12.78
N TYR A 43 1.21 11.70 12.85
CA TYR A 43 2.10 11.62 14.01
C TYR A 43 2.33 13.02 14.57
N MET A 44 2.34 13.13 15.91
CA MET A 44 2.69 14.35 16.65
C MET A 44 3.91 14.07 17.51
N ASP A 45 4.99 14.83 17.33
CA ASP A 45 6.26 14.62 18.03
C ASP A 45 6.71 13.15 17.97
N ASN A 46 6.65 12.54 16.78
CA ASN A 46 7.01 11.15 16.46
C ASN A 46 6.13 10.08 17.14
N LYS A 47 4.96 10.46 17.67
CA LYS A 47 3.99 9.51 18.25
C LYS A 47 2.74 9.48 17.40
N TYR A 48 2.20 8.27 17.22
CA TYR A 48 0.92 8.12 16.55
C TYR A 48 -0.16 9.00 17.21
N TYR A 49 -0.86 9.76 16.41
CA TYR A 49 -1.94 10.63 16.87
C TYR A 49 -3.30 10.11 16.39
N ASP A 50 -3.50 9.99 15.07
CA ASP A 50 -4.79 9.57 14.51
C ASP A 50 -4.64 9.11 13.05
N THR A 51 -5.65 8.40 12.58
CA THR A 51 -5.85 8.04 11.17
C THR A 51 -7.08 8.78 10.68
N LEU A 52 -6.90 9.67 9.71
CA LEU A 52 -7.96 10.57 9.24
C LEU A 52 -8.55 10.08 7.92
N LYS A 53 -9.88 9.99 7.88
CA LYS A 53 -10.63 9.80 6.63
C LYS A 53 -10.88 11.15 5.97
N THR A 54 -11.48 11.15 4.78
CA THR A 54 -11.92 12.37 4.09
C THR A 54 -12.68 13.29 5.04
N GLY A 55 -12.29 14.55 5.07
CA GLY A 55 -12.93 15.56 5.94
C GLY A 55 -12.02 16.71 6.28
N THR A 56 -12.53 17.61 7.10
CA THR A 56 -11.83 18.78 7.61
C THR A 56 -11.68 18.66 9.12
N TYR A 57 -10.46 18.84 9.60
CA TYR A 57 -10.09 18.62 11.00
C TYR A 57 -9.47 19.88 11.59
N GLU A 58 -10.07 20.40 12.65
CA GLU A 58 -9.62 21.61 13.33
C GLU A 58 -9.16 21.37 14.77
N GLU A 59 -9.38 20.17 15.31
CA GLU A 59 -9.01 19.78 16.68
C GLU A 59 -7.51 19.82 16.95
N PHE A 60 -6.70 19.86 15.89
CA PHE A 60 -5.23 19.91 15.99
C PHE A 60 -4.72 21.20 16.65
N LYS A 61 -5.53 22.25 16.70
CA LYS A 61 -5.17 23.53 17.31
C LYS A 61 -4.72 23.39 18.78
N LYS A 62 -5.28 22.40 19.49
CA LYS A 62 -4.90 22.08 20.87
C LYS A 62 -3.49 21.50 21.00
N GLU A 63 -2.92 21.01 19.90
CA GLU A 63 -1.57 20.44 19.85
C GLU A 63 -0.53 21.47 19.39
N ARG A 64 -0.85 22.75 19.55
CA ARG A 64 0.03 23.87 19.15
C ARG A 64 1.46 23.68 19.64
N GLY A 65 2.42 23.96 18.75
CA GLY A 65 3.84 23.86 19.02
C GLY A 65 4.43 22.48 18.77
N LYS A 66 3.61 21.45 18.54
CA LYS A 66 4.10 20.11 18.23
C LYS A 66 4.44 19.99 16.75
N ARG A 67 5.43 19.17 16.45
CA ARG A 67 5.76 18.77 15.08
C ARG A 67 4.75 17.77 14.58
N CYS A 68 4.21 18.02 13.39
CA CYS A 68 3.26 17.13 12.74
C CYS A 68 3.90 16.48 11.51
N ASP A 69 3.80 15.15 11.43
CA ASP A 69 4.18 14.36 10.26
C ASP A 69 2.95 13.64 9.74
N ILE A 70 2.69 13.79 8.45
CA ILE A 70 1.53 13.19 7.80
C ILE A 70 1.99 12.30 6.64
N TYR A 71 1.47 11.06 6.62
CA TYR A 71 1.58 10.15 5.48
C TYR A 71 0.22 10.09 4.79
N ALA A 72 0.20 10.37 3.50
CA ALA A 72 -1.01 10.35 2.68
C ALA A 72 -1.13 9.04 1.93
N PHE A 73 -2.33 8.47 1.88
CA PHE A 73 -2.63 7.21 1.20
C PHE A 73 -3.87 7.36 0.34
N VAL A 74 -3.91 6.67 -0.81
CA VAL A 74 -5.17 6.49 -1.53
C VAL A 74 -6.14 5.67 -0.65
N GLU A 75 -7.44 5.89 -0.85
CA GLU A 75 -8.47 5.24 -0.04
C GLU A 75 -8.43 3.71 -0.18
N VAL A 76 -8.88 3.01 0.87
CA VAL A 76 -8.80 1.55 1.00
C VAL A 76 -9.59 0.76 -0.04
N ASP A 77 -10.56 1.38 -0.71
CA ASP A 77 -11.34 0.76 -1.78
C ASP A 77 -10.71 0.93 -3.16
N ASN A 78 -9.60 1.66 -3.27
CA ASN A 78 -8.89 1.85 -4.53
C ASN A 78 -8.08 0.60 -4.88
N LYS A 79 -8.57 -0.18 -5.84
CA LYS A 79 -7.88 -1.39 -6.32
C LYS A 79 -6.65 -1.03 -7.15
N ILE A 80 -5.52 -1.62 -6.77
CA ILE A 80 -4.25 -1.50 -7.48
C ILE A 80 -4.08 -2.78 -8.30
N GLU A 81 -4.18 -2.66 -9.62
CA GLU A 81 -4.08 -3.79 -10.53
C GLU A 81 -2.65 -3.97 -11.02
N CYS A 82 -2.17 -5.21 -10.95
CA CYS A 82 -0.81 -5.59 -11.33
C CYS A 82 -0.82 -6.83 -12.21
N LYS A 83 0.16 -6.90 -13.13
CA LYS A 83 0.39 -8.07 -13.96
C LYS A 83 1.64 -8.80 -13.49
N TYR A 84 1.65 -10.12 -13.66
CA TYR A 84 2.84 -10.91 -13.41
C TYR A 84 3.11 -11.87 -14.59
N GLY A 85 4.37 -12.21 -14.74
CA GLY A 85 4.81 -13.28 -15.62
C GLY A 85 6.04 -13.94 -14.99
N VAL A 86 6.00 -15.25 -14.86
CA VAL A 86 7.09 -16.00 -14.23
C VAL A 86 7.51 -17.18 -15.11
N GLY A 87 8.79 -17.50 -15.09
CA GLY A 87 9.34 -18.69 -15.74
C GLY A 87 9.27 -19.90 -14.83
N LYS A 88 10.24 -20.80 -14.97
CA LYS A 88 10.27 -22.07 -14.22
C LYS A 88 10.42 -21.82 -12.72
N SER A 89 9.48 -22.40 -11.95
CA SER A 89 9.47 -22.34 -10.49
C SER A 89 8.91 -23.65 -9.95
N GLY A 90 9.78 -24.50 -9.41
CA GLY A 90 9.39 -25.85 -9.00
C GLY A 90 8.85 -26.65 -10.18
N LYS A 91 7.64 -27.17 -10.08
CA LYS A 91 6.95 -27.91 -11.16
C LYS A 91 6.26 -27.01 -12.18
N VAL A 92 6.12 -25.72 -11.89
CA VAL A 92 5.58 -24.75 -12.84
C VAL A 92 6.66 -24.38 -13.85
N LEU A 93 6.39 -24.56 -15.13
CA LEU A 93 7.32 -24.21 -16.21
C LEU A 93 7.23 -22.73 -16.55
N ASN A 94 6.03 -22.21 -16.60
CA ASN A 94 5.74 -20.77 -16.73
C ASN A 94 4.30 -20.48 -16.30
N SER A 95 4.06 -19.24 -15.95
CA SER A 95 2.71 -18.75 -15.64
C SER A 95 2.63 -17.24 -15.87
N TYR A 96 1.45 -16.77 -16.21
CA TYR A 96 1.16 -15.35 -16.31
C TYR A 96 -0.28 -15.06 -15.88
N GLY A 97 -0.52 -13.85 -15.47
CA GLY A 97 -1.83 -13.42 -15.01
C GLY A 97 -1.82 -12.04 -14.40
N ASN A 98 -2.80 -11.79 -13.58
CA ASN A 98 -2.94 -10.51 -12.89
C ASN A 98 -3.51 -10.71 -11.48
N TYR A 99 -3.36 -9.69 -10.68
CA TYR A 99 -3.91 -9.63 -9.33
C TYR A 99 -4.25 -8.19 -8.98
N ALA A 100 -5.12 -8.02 -8.00
CA ALA A 100 -5.47 -6.71 -7.49
C ALA A 100 -5.30 -6.69 -5.97
N VAL A 101 -4.76 -5.59 -5.47
CA VAL A 101 -4.55 -5.37 -4.04
C VAL A 101 -5.14 -4.03 -3.63
N THR A 102 -5.46 -3.89 -2.35
CA THR A 102 -5.85 -2.62 -1.74
C THR A 102 -4.99 -2.34 -0.52
N ILE A 103 -4.91 -1.07 -0.14
CA ILE A 103 -4.19 -0.66 1.06
C ILE A 103 -5.09 -0.93 2.27
N MET A 104 -4.54 -1.54 3.33
CA MET A 104 -5.27 -1.76 4.57
C MET A 104 -5.49 -0.42 5.28
N GLY A 105 -6.74 -0.20 5.78
CA GLY A 105 -7.09 1.06 6.43
C GLY A 105 -6.78 1.14 7.92
N SER A 106 -6.34 0.04 8.54
CA SER A 106 -5.98 0.03 9.95
C SER A 106 -4.64 0.74 10.21
N PHE A 107 -4.47 1.26 11.41
CA PHE A 107 -3.19 1.87 11.82
C PHE A 107 -2.02 0.93 11.57
N GLN A 108 -2.14 -0.32 12.01
CA GLN A 108 -1.06 -1.31 11.86
C GLN A 108 -0.75 -1.59 10.40
N GLY A 109 -1.77 -1.69 9.55
CA GLY A 109 -1.59 -1.90 8.11
C GLY A 109 -0.88 -0.72 7.45
N LEU A 110 -1.30 0.50 7.74
CA LEU A 110 -0.66 1.70 7.20
C LEU A 110 0.78 1.85 7.69
N GLU A 111 1.04 1.57 8.96
CA GLU A 111 2.39 1.59 9.51
C GLU A 111 3.29 0.54 8.87
N ASN A 112 2.78 -0.67 8.64
CA ASN A 112 3.51 -1.72 7.93
C ASN A 112 3.89 -1.27 6.52
N LEU A 113 2.96 -0.64 5.80
CA LEU A 113 3.21 -0.15 4.45
C LEU A 113 4.28 0.94 4.44
N VAL A 114 4.22 1.88 5.37
CA VAL A 114 5.23 2.94 5.49
C VAL A 114 6.62 2.34 5.67
N LYS A 115 6.77 1.33 6.52
CA LYS A 115 8.05 0.67 6.78
C LYS A 115 8.53 -0.17 5.61
N GLU A 116 7.67 -1.05 5.08
CA GLU A 116 8.03 -1.99 4.00
C GLU A 116 8.44 -1.29 2.71
N PHE A 117 7.76 -0.19 2.38
CA PHE A 117 8.01 0.55 1.15
C PHE A 117 8.89 1.78 1.34
N ASN A 118 9.38 2.01 2.57
CA ASN A 118 10.23 3.17 2.91
C ASN A 118 9.62 4.51 2.47
N VAL A 119 8.34 4.69 2.78
CA VAL A 119 7.56 5.88 2.38
C VAL A 119 8.14 7.17 2.97
N GLU A 120 8.87 7.06 4.08
CA GLU A 120 9.52 8.22 4.71
C GLU A 120 10.46 8.95 3.75
N THR A 121 11.09 8.24 2.82
CA THR A 121 12.10 8.79 1.91
C THR A 121 11.71 8.76 0.44
N ARG A 122 10.59 8.14 0.08
CA ARG A 122 10.18 8.05 -1.33
C ARG A 122 8.66 7.96 -1.49
N ASP A 123 8.19 8.44 -2.64
CA ASP A 123 6.81 8.28 -3.08
C ASP A 123 6.61 6.89 -3.66
N ILE A 124 5.46 6.29 -3.40
CA ILE A 124 5.15 4.92 -3.83
C ILE A 124 4.03 4.94 -4.88
N ASP A 125 4.33 4.39 -6.05
CA ASP A 125 3.37 4.18 -7.13
C ASP A 125 2.98 2.69 -7.26
N ALA A 126 2.10 2.38 -8.21
CA ALA A 126 1.68 0.99 -8.45
C ALA A 126 2.85 0.09 -8.87
N MET A 127 3.82 0.62 -9.61
CA MET A 127 4.99 -0.14 -10.02
C MET A 127 5.84 -0.58 -8.84
N ALA A 128 6.03 0.30 -7.85
CA ALA A 128 6.77 -0.04 -6.63
C ALA A 128 6.09 -1.19 -5.86
N ILE A 129 4.76 -1.17 -5.80
CA ILE A 129 3.98 -2.24 -5.16
C ILE A 129 4.13 -3.54 -5.93
N ARG A 130 3.97 -3.53 -7.25
CA ARG A 130 4.14 -4.68 -8.12
C ARG A 130 5.54 -5.28 -7.96
N ASP A 131 6.57 -4.47 -7.99
CA ASP A 131 7.96 -4.93 -7.90
C ASP A 131 8.28 -5.59 -6.55
N ARG A 132 7.54 -5.23 -5.53
CA ARG A 132 7.68 -5.86 -4.19
C ARG A 132 6.92 -7.18 -4.10
N ILE A 133 5.80 -7.32 -4.81
CA ILE A 133 4.93 -8.50 -4.75
C ILE A 133 5.36 -9.58 -5.73
N ASN A 134 5.71 -9.23 -6.97
CA ASN A 134 5.98 -10.21 -8.03
C ASN A 134 7.04 -11.25 -7.67
N PRO A 135 8.12 -10.94 -6.93
CA PRO A 135 9.11 -11.96 -6.52
C PRO A 135 8.54 -13.06 -5.61
N ILE A 136 7.42 -12.80 -4.94
CA ILE A 136 6.77 -13.78 -4.05
C ILE A 136 6.09 -14.89 -4.86
N ILE A 137 5.67 -14.59 -6.09
CA ILE A 137 4.91 -15.54 -6.93
C ILE A 137 5.73 -16.77 -7.29
N PRO A 138 6.96 -16.66 -7.82
CA PRO A 138 7.78 -17.85 -8.07
C PRO A 138 8.12 -18.62 -6.79
N GLU A 139 8.30 -17.94 -5.66
CA GLU A 139 8.51 -18.63 -4.37
C GLU A 139 7.29 -19.47 -4.00
N ALA A 140 6.07 -18.95 -4.19
CA ALA A 140 4.84 -19.68 -3.92
C ALA A 140 4.72 -20.92 -4.84
N PHE A 141 4.99 -20.76 -6.13
CA PHE A 141 4.90 -21.85 -7.09
C PHE A 141 5.93 -22.96 -6.87
N SER A 142 7.06 -22.65 -6.23
CA SER A 142 8.11 -23.63 -5.95
C SER A 142 7.86 -24.48 -4.69
N LYS A 143 6.77 -24.22 -3.96
CA LYS A 143 6.42 -25.02 -2.76
C LYS A 143 6.04 -26.45 -3.14
N PRO A 144 6.38 -27.44 -2.29
CA PRO A 144 6.11 -28.87 -2.58
C PRO A 144 4.63 -29.18 -2.80
N GLU A 145 3.72 -28.41 -2.20
CA GLU A 145 2.27 -28.60 -2.31
C GLU A 145 1.75 -28.33 -3.72
N VAL A 146 2.52 -27.61 -4.55
CA VAL A 146 2.15 -27.26 -5.92
C VAL A 146 2.44 -28.46 -6.83
N VAL A 147 1.40 -29.21 -7.17
CA VAL A 147 1.50 -30.41 -8.00
C VAL A 147 0.65 -30.33 -9.28
N ASP A 148 -0.32 -29.41 -9.31
CA ASP A 148 -1.19 -29.17 -10.47
C ASP A 148 -1.69 -27.70 -10.47
N ALA A 149 -2.49 -27.34 -11.46
CA ALA A 149 -2.98 -25.97 -11.59
C ALA A 149 -3.88 -25.54 -10.42
N THR A 150 -4.66 -26.46 -9.87
CA THR A 150 -5.56 -26.20 -8.74
C THR A 150 -4.78 -25.89 -7.46
N THR A 151 -3.79 -26.73 -7.15
CA THR A 151 -2.92 -26.51 -5.99
C THR A 151 -2.05 -25.27 -6.16
N ALA A 152 -1.58 -25.00 -7.38
CA ALA A 152 -0.81 -23.79 -7.68
C ALA A 152 -1.63 -22.53 -7.35
N LYS A 153 -2.89 -22.47 -7.77
CA LYS A 153 -3.78 -21.35 -7.50
C LYS A 153 -4.01 -21.16 -6.00
N GLN A 154 -4.30 -22.25 -5.29
CA GLN A 154 -4.57 -22.19 -3.85
C GLN A 154 -3.34 -21.75 -3.06
N VAL A 155 -2.17 -22.33 -3.35
CA VAL A 155 -0.92 -21.99 -2.67
C VAL A 155 -0.54 -20.53 -2.96
N LEU A 156 -0.71 -20.08 -4.20
CA LEU A 156 -0.43 -18.70 -4.57
C LEU A 156 -1.33 -17.72 -3.78
N LYS A 157 -2.63 -18.01 -3.75
CA LYS A 157 -3.60 -17.19 -3.02
C LYS A 157 -3.27 -17.10 -1.52
N ASP A 158 -3.01 -18.24 -0.89
CA ASP A 158 -2.70 -18.30 0.54
C ASP A 158 -1.38 -17.60 0.86
N THR A 159 -0.36 -17.83 0.04
CA THR A 159 0.96 -17.21 0.23
C THR A 159 0.88 -15.70 0.07
N LEU A 160 0.22 -15.21 -0.98
CA LEU A 160 0.05 -13.77 -1.18
C LEU A 160 -0.78 -13.14 -0.07
N THR A 161 -1.89 -13.75 0.33
CA THR A 161 -2.75 -13.21 1.40
C THR A 161 -1.94 -12.99 2.69
N SER A 162 -1.17 -13.99 3.10
CA SER A 162 -0.36 -13.90 4.32
C SER A 162 0.76 -12.88 4.20
N LYS A 163 1.48 -12.90 3.08
CA LYS A 163 2.65 -12.04 2.89
C LYS A 163 2.23 -10.57 2.73
N LEU A 164 1.19 -10.31 1.96
CA LEU A 164 0.69 -8.95 1.73
C LEU A 164 0.19 -8.28 3.00
N ALA A 165 -0.39 -9.04 3.93
CA ALA A 165 -0.81 -8.50 5.22
C ALA A 165 0.38 -7.90 5.97
N THR A 166 1.58 -8.51 5.87
CA THR A 166 2.80 -7.96 6.49
C THR A 166 3.27 -6.67 5.83
N PHE A 167 2.82 -6.38 4.62
CA PHE A 167 3.12 -5.14 3.88
C PHE A 167 2.04 -4.07 4.02
N GLY A 168 0.99 -4.35 4.78
CA GLY A 168 -0.16 -3.43 4.89
C GLY A 168 -1.08 -3.47 3.68
N LEU A 169 -1.05 -4.56 2.92
CA LEU A 169 -1.86 -4.76 1.71
C LEU A 169 -2.82 -5.94 1.88
N LYS A 170 -3.94 -5.86 1.18
CA LYS A 170 -4.95 -6.92 1.13
C LYS A 170 -5.09 -7.41 -0.30
N LEU A 171 -5.03 -8.73 -0.50
CA LEU A 171 -5.31 -9.33 -1.80
C LEU A 171 -6.82 -9.32 -2.04
N GLU A 172 -7.26 -8.64 -3.10
CA GLU A 172 -8.67 -8.58 -3.49
C GLU A 172 -9.02 -9.67 -4.49
N GLU A 173 -8.14 -9.91 -5.46
CA GLU A 173 -8.36 -10.95 -6.47
C GLU A 173 -7.01 -11.41 -7.05
N ILE A 174 -7.01 -12.66 -7.54
CA ILE A 174 -5.91 -13.21 -8.30
C ILE A 174 -6.46 -14.03 -9.46
N ASN A 175 -5.93 -13.81 -10.65
CA ASN A 175 -6.34 -14.47 -11.86
C ASN A 175 -5.12 -15.07 -12.57
N ILE A 176 -5.04 -16.38 -12.61
CA ILE A 176 -4.03 -17.11 -13.38
C ILE A 176 -4.60 -17.31 -14.79
N GLU A 177 -4.11 -16.53 -15.75
CA GLU A 177 -4.55 -16.60 -17.14
C GLU A 177 -3.92 -17.77 -17.89
N GLY A 178 -2.70 -18.11 -17.53
CA GLY A 178 -2.00 -19.25 -18.11
C GLY A 178 -1.03 -19.88 -17.12
N ILE A 179 -0.95 -21.20 -17.15
CA ILE A 179 0.00 -21.97 -16.36
C ILE A 179 0.35 -23.25 -17.11
N ASN A 180 1.65 -23.50 -17.24
CA ASN A 180 2.22 -24.75 -17.81
C ASN A 180 3.04 -25.46 -16.74
N MET A 181 2.81 -26.76 -16.64
CA MET A 181 3.45 -27.60 -15.62
C MET A 181 4.19 -28.79 -16.22
#